data_a06713e75371328b45a4ab8bcd6709ce
#
_entry.id   a06713e75371328b45a4ab8bcd6709ce
#
_cell.length_a   1.000
_cell.length_b   1.000
_cell.length_c   1.000
_cell.angle_alpha   90.00
_cell.angle_beta   90.00
_cell.angle_gamma   90.00
#
_symmetry.space_group_name_H-M   'P 1'
#
loop_
_entity.id
_entity.type
_entity.pdbx_description
1 polymer ?
#
loop_
_entity_poly.entity_id
_entity_poly.type
_entity_poly.pdbx_seq_one_letter_code
_entity_poly.pdbx_strand_id
1 'polypeptide(L)'
;SSAYEEAQKADASDVRAVTAALAAGAVRGARGNSGTVLSQVFRAVAEAASGSGIGVESVQHSLKLAVQHVSQAIANPVEGTILTVLRHAAIAAEEFEGDSIEELADTIADAARDALAKTPSQLPALQQAGVVDAGGAGLVILLDALADEVSGRAAAPVDLHVDAPHVATVEMEVMYLISLADTQAVEALRERLNPLGNSLIIAGDAGNAETAQYMVHIHTVEPGAVIEAALDFGRPERIRIEVLDEPETTPDSTRILIAVVPDGPLNDLITSSGAIAISPTPAPTPTSTPTDRAAIADQEFADNVVTKALTAMRGADEVILLPNGLVSD
;
A
#
# COMPACT_ATOMS: atom_id res chain seq x y z
N SER A 1 6.38 8.03 -0.98
CA SER A 1 5.51 7.70 0.19
C SER A 1 6.28 7.89 1.49
N SER A 2 5.59 8.08 2.61
CA SER A 2 6.21 8.32 3.93
C SER A 2 7.23 7.24 4.33
N ALA A 3 6.99 5.98 3.97
CA ALA A 3 7.93 4.88 4.22
C ALA A 3 9.27 5.10 3.49
N TYR A 4 9.21 5.40 2.21
CA TYR A 4 10.38 5.64 1.38
C TYR A 4 11.15 6.91 1.81
N GLU A 5 10.44 7.98 2.10
CA GLU A 5 11.03 9.25 2.57
C GLU A 5 11.79 9.09 3.89
N GLU A 6 11.25 8.30 4.82
CA GLU A 6 11.94 8.01 6.07
C GLU A 6 13.16 7.09 5.86
N ALA A 7 13.02 6.06 5.03
CA ALA A 7 14.13 5.17 4.70
C ALA A 7 15.31 5.91 4.04
N GLN A 8 15.05 6.91 3.18
CA GLN A 8 16.09 7.73 2.55
C GLN A 8 16.89 8.58 3.54
N LYS A 9 16.38 8.84 4.74
CA LYS A 9 17.09 9.62 5.78
C LYS A 9 18.02 8.76 6.62
N ALA A 10 17.88 7.43 6.57
CA ALA A 10 18.70 6.49 7.29
C ALA A 10 20.05 6.28 6.61
N ASP A 11 21.04 5.80 7.37
CA ASP A 11 22.33 5.39 6.80
C ASP A 11 22.12 4.16 5.90
N ALA A 12 22.33 4.33 4.60
CA ALA A 12 22.14 3.28 3.61
C ALA A 12 23.06 2.05 3.80
N SER A 13 24.12 2.18 4.59
CA SER A 13 25.03 1.06 4.94
C SER A 13 24.54 0.24 6.13
N ASP A 14 23.54 0.74 6.87
CA ASP A 14 22.94 0.06 8.02
C ASP A 14 21.53 -0.46 7.68
N VAL A 15 21.44 -1.74 7.35
CA VAL A 15 20.18 -2.43 7.00
C VAL A 15 19.14 -2.29 8.13
N ARG A 16 19.55 -2.33 9.40
CA ARG A 16 18.63 -2.17 10.53
C ARG A 16 18.08 -0.75 10.61
N ALA A 17 18.93 0.25 10.41
CA ALA A 17 18.48 1.64 10.40
C ALA A 17 17.49 1.90 9.26
N VAL A 18 17.79 1.39 8.06
CA VAL A 18 16.93 1.54 6.87
C VAL A 18 15.58 0.84 7.07
N THR A 19 15.57 -0.42 7.52
CA THR A 19 14.31 -1.18 7.72
C THR A 19 13.47 -0.62 8.85
N ALA A 20 14.08 -0.16 9.95
CA ALA A 20 13.37 0.51 11.04
C ALA A 20 12.75 1.84 10.59
N ALA A 21 13.47 2.65 9.81
CA ALA A 21 12.95 3.89 9.25
C ALA A 21 11.80 3.64 8.26
N LEU A 22 11.94 2.61 7.41
CA LEU A 22 10.88 2.16 6.48
C LEU A 22 9.61 1.78 7.24
N ALA A 23 9.74 0.97 8.30
CA ALA A 23 8.61 0.53 9.14
C ALA A 23 7.92 1.71 9.84
N ALA A 24 8.69 2.59 10.48
CA ALA A 24 8.16 3.78 11.16
C ALA A 24 7.46 4.73 10.16
N GLY A 25 8.02 4.92 8.98
CA GLY A 25 7.41 5.71 7.90
C GLY A 25 6.12 5.07 7.38
N ALA A 26 6.09 3.73 7.26
CA ALA A 26 4.92 2.98 6.83
C ALA A 26 3.75 3.13 7.80
N VAL A 27 4.00 3.02 9.13
CA VAL A 27 2.97 3.22 10.16
C VAL A 27 2.39 4.64 10.09
N ARG A 28 3.26 5.67 10.01
CA ARG A 28 2.80 7.06 9.93
C ARG A 28 2.06 7.41 8.65
N GLY A 29 2.41 6.75 7.55
CA GLY A 29 1.82 6.99 6.22
C GLY A 29 0.73 6.00 5.83
N ALA A 30 0.41 5.02 6.70
CA ALA A 30 -0.62 4.03 6.44
C ALA A 30 -1.98 4.71 6.19
N ARG A 31 -2.69 4.21 5.18
CA ARG A 31 -4.05 4.61 4.86
C ARG A 31 -4.84 3.35 4.51
N GLY A 32 -6.06 3.27 5.02
CA GLY A 32 -6.92 2.13 4.82
C GLY A 32 -6.39 0.83 5.41
N ASN A 33 -7.18 -0.22 5.31
CA ASN A 33 -6.84 -1.56 5.79
C ASN A 33 -5.54 -2.09 5.18
N SER A 34 -5.40 -2.00 3.87
CA SER A 34 -4.22 -2.52 3.15
C SER A 34 -2.94 -1.79 3.56
N GLY A 35 -3.00 -0.46 3.74
CA GLY A 35 -1.86 0.34 4.22
C GLY A 35 -1.44 -0.05 5.63
N THR A 36 -2.42 -0.29 6.51
CA THR A 36 -2.16 -0.72 7.90
C THR A 36 -1.56 -2.12 7.92
N VAL A 37 -2.10 -3.07 7.16
CA VAL A 37 -1.53 -4.43 7.03
C VAL A 37 -0.09 -4.36 6.52
N LEU A 38 0.17 -3.60 5.45
CA LEU A 38 1.50 -3.45 4.88
C LEU A 38 2.48 -2.83 5.89
N SER A 39 2.04 -1.91 6.74
CA SER A 39 2.88 -1.36 7.80
C SER A 39 3.36 -2.42 8.80
N GLN A 40 2.52 -3.42 9.10
CA GLN A 40 2.90 -4.54 9.97
C GLN A 40 3.86 -5.52 9.28
N VAL A 41 3.75 -5.68 7.96
CA VAL A 41 4.73 -6.45 7.17
C VAL A 41 6.11 -5.75 7.24
N PHE A 42 6.19 -4.45 7.00
CA PHE A 42 7.46 -3.71 7.12
C PHE A 42 8.02 -3.72 8.54
N ARG A 43 7.17 -3.69 9.55
CA ARG A 43 7.60 -3.85 10.94
C ARG A 43 8.24 -5.22 11.17
N ALA A 44 7.65 -6.28 10.67
CA ALA A 44 8.20 -7.63 10.77
C ALA A 44 9.57 -7.75 10.06
N VAL A 45 9.71 -7.12 8.89
CA VAL A 45 11.01 -7.04 8.19
C VAL A 45 12.05 -6.31 9.05
N ALA A 46 11.69 -5.20 9.69
CA ALA A 46 12.60 -4.47 10.57
C ALA A 46 13.02 -5.27 11.80
N GLU A 47 12.11 -6.03 12.40
CA GLU A 47 12.39 -6.90 13.55
C GLU A 47 13.28 -8.10 13.17
N ALA A 48 13.11 -8.66 11.97
CA ALA A 48 13.91 -9.77 11.46
C ALA A 48 15.27 -9.34 10.89
N ALA A 49 15.46 -8.06 10.59
CA ALA A 49 16.71 -7.56 10.00
C ALA A 49 17.89 -7.74 10.95
N SER A 50 18.97 -8.36 10.44
CA SER A 50 20.23 -8.54 11.14
C SER A 50 21.30 -7.60 10.59
N GLY A 51 22.37 -7.37 11.35
CA GLY A 51 23.50 -6.55 10.90
C GLY A 51 24.29 -7.18 9.74
N SER A 52 24.04 -8.46 9.41
CA SER A 52 24.68 -9.19 8.31
C SER A 52 23.94 -9.07 6.97
N GLY A 53 22.83 -8.35 6.91
CA GLY A 53 22.02 -8.21 5.71
C GLY A 53 20.71 -9.01 5.75
N ILE A 54 20.05 -9.08 4.59
CA ILE A 54 18.82 -9.85 4.40
C ILE A 54 19.18 -11.12 3.63
N GLY A 55 18.93 -12.29 4.24
CA GLY A 55 19.15 -13.60 3.65
C GLY A 55 17.92 -14.49 3.81
N VAL A 56 18.00 -15.74 3.37
CA VAL A 56 16.90 -16.71 3.41
C VAL A 56 16.26 -16.79 4.79
N GLU A 57 17.05 -17.02 5.85
CA GLU A 57 16.53 -17.12 7.22
C GLU A 57 15.81 -15.85 7.70
N SER A 58 16.33 -14.67 7.35
CA SER A 58 15.69 -13.42 7.76
C SER A 58 14.39 -13.17 7.00
N VAL A 59 14.27 -13.57 5.74
CA VAL A 59 13.02 -13.50 4.97
C VAL A 59 11.98 -14.45 5.53
N GLN A 60 12.36 -15.72 5.80
CA GLN A 60 11.48 -16.70 6.44
C GLN A 60 10.96 -16.19 7.80
N HIS A 61 11.87 -15.68 8.62
CA HIS A 61 11.51 -15.12 9.93
C HIS A 61 10.61 -13.88 9.81
N SER A 62 10.89 -12.98 8.87
CA SER A 62 10.08 -11.78 8.67
C SER A 62 8.65 -12.10 8.25
N LEU A 63 8.43 -13.06 7.34
CA LEU A 63 7.09 -13.46 6.92
C LEU A 63 6.30 -14.14 8.04
N LYS A 64 6.96 -14.94 8.86
CA LYS A 64 6.36 -15.53 10.05
C LYS A 64 5.90 -14.47 11.06
N LEU A 65 6.76 -13.49 11.35
CA LEU A 65 6.42 -12.34 12.19
C LEU A 65 5.31 -11.50 11.55
N ALA A 66 5.34 -11.28 10.24
CA ALA A 66 4.33 -10.51 9.53
C ALA A 66 2.92 -11.11 9.71
N VAL A 67 2.78 -12.44 9.57
CA VAL A 67 1.52 -13.13 9.83
C VAL A 67 1.05 -12.92 11.28
N GLN A 68 1.97 -12.97 12.25
CA GLN A 68 1.63 -12.75 13.66
C GLN A 68 1.16 -11.32 13.91
N HIS A 69 1.92 -10.33 13.44
CA HIS A 69 1.58 -8.91 13.61
C HIS A 69 0.25 -8.55 12.95
N VAL A 70 0.03 -9.00 11.71
CA VAL A 70 -1.22 -8.74 10.98
C VAL A 70 -2.39 -9.44 11.67
N SER A 71 -2.23 -10.69 12.10
CA SER A 71 -3.29 -11.42 12.81
C SER A 71 -3.66 -10.79 14.15
N GLN A 72 -2.69 -10.18 14.85
CA GLN A 72 -2.94 -9.46 16.10
C GLN A 72 -3.58 -8.08 15.85
N ALA A 73 -3.27 -7.44 14.73
CA ALA A 73 -3.81 -6.14 14.39
C ALA A 73 -5.29 -6.22 13.96
N ILE A 74 -5.67 -7.25 13.20
CA ILE A 74 -7.04 -7.42 12.69
C ILE A 74 -7.94 -8.00 13.79
N ALA A 75 -9.01 -7.29 14.12
CA ALA A 75 -9.96 -7.72 15.15
C ALA A 75 -10.71 -9.01 14.75
N ASN A 76 -11.17 -9.08 13.51
CA ASN A 76 -11.91 -10.22 12.96
C ASN A 76 -11.25 -10.69 11.65
N PRO A 77 -10.25 -11.59 11.72
CA PRO A 77 -9.59 -12.11 10.52
C PRO A 77 -10.60 -12.87 9.64
N VAL A 78 -10.62 -12.54 8.35
CA VAL A 78 -11.50 -13.17 7.36
C VAL A 78 -10.65 -13.87 6.31
N GLU A 79 -10.99 -15.11 5.97
CA GLU A 79 -10.35 -15.85 4.89
C GLU A 79 -10.75 -15.26 3.53
N GLY A 80 -9.86 -15.43 2.53
CA GLY A 80 -10.05 -14.82 1.22
C GLY A 80 -9.60 -13.37 1.13
N THR A 81 -8.79 -12.91 2.07
CA THR A 81 -8.24 -11.54 2.12
C THR A 81 -6.72 -11.52 2.04
N ILE A 82 -6.12 -10.33 2.05
CA ILE A 82 -4.66 -10.11 2.12
C ILE A 82 -3.98 -10.98 3.19
N LEU A 83 -4.63 -11.25 4.32
CA LEU A 83 -4.10 -12.12 5.37
C LEU A 83 -3.94 -13.57 4.89
N THR A 84 -4.89 -14.07 4.10
CA THR A 84 -4.80 -15.41 3.51
C THR A 84 -3.64 -15.50 2.53
N VAL A 85 -3.47 -14.49 1.67
CA VAL A 85 -2.33 -14.40 0.73
C VAL A 85 -1.00 -14.36 1.47
N LEU A 86 -0.88 -13.50 2.49
CA LEU A 86 0.32 -13.40 3.34
C LEU A 86 0.64 -14.72 4.05
N ARG A 87 -0.36 -15.42 4.54
CA ARG A 87 -0.19 -16.72 5.23
C ARG A 87 0.36 -17.78 4.29
N HIS A 88 -0.14 -17.87 3.05
CA HIS A 88 0.37 -18.82 2.07
C HIS A 88 1.80 -18.49 1.65
N ALA A 89 2.12 -17.22 1.46
CA ALA A 89 3.49 -16.76 1.22
C ALA A 89 4.44 -17.15 2.37
N ALA A 90 4.00 -17.01 3.62
CA ALA A 90 4.79 -17.38 4.80
C ALA A 90 4.98 -18.88 4.94
N ILE A 91 3.96 -19.70 4.62
CA ILE A 91 4.07 -21.16 4.62
C ILE A 91 5.07 -21.61 3.55
N ALA A 92 4.97 -21.09 2.33
CA ALA A 92 5.91 -21.43 1.26
C ALA A 92 7.36 -21.05 1.63
N ALA A 93 7.55 -19.91 2.30
CA ALA A 93 8.86 -19.52 2.81
C ALA A 93 9.37 -20.46 3.92
N GLU A 94 8.51 -20.89 4.86
CA GLU A 94 8.89 -21.80 5.96
C GLU A 94 9.26 -23.21 5.45
N GLU A 95 8.60 -23.68 4.38
CA GLU A 95 8.84 -24.99 3.74
C GLU A 95 10.03 -24.99 2.76
N PHE A 96 10.60 -23.82 2.45
CA PHE A 96 11.74 -23.71 1.54
C PHE A 96 13.03 -24.17 2.22
N GLU A 97 13.69 -25.20 1.65
CA GLU A 97 14.92 -25.79 2.19
C GLU A 97 16.21 -25.34 1.44
N GLY A 98 16.05 -24.45 0.42
CA GLY A 98 17.18 -23.93 -0.36
C GLY A 98 17.96 -22.82 0.36
N ASP A 99 19.08 -22.41 -0.23
CA ASP A 99 19.95 -21.33 0.25
C ASP A 99 19.99 -20.11 -0.69
N SER A 100 19.31 -20.18 -1.85
CA SER A 100 19.17 -19.09 -2.80
C SER A 100 18.01 -18.18 -2.40
N ILE A 101 18.32 -16.88 -2.21
CA ILE A 101 17.30 -15.87 -1.94
C ILE A 101 16.42 -15.58 -3.16
N GLU A 102 16.97 -15.76 -4.36
CA GLU A 102 16.25 -15.62 -5.63
C GLU A 102 15.17 -16.70 -5.76
N GLU A 103 15.53 -17.98 -5.50
CA GLU A 103 14.59 -19.10 -5.54
C GLU A 103 13.52 -18.98 -4.44
N LEU A 104 13.92 -18.52 -3.26
CA LEU A 104 12.97 -18.24 -2.18
C LEU A 104 11.97 -17.15 -2.57
N ALA A 105 12.44 -16.05 -3.14
CA ALA A 105 11.59 -14.94 -3.56
C ALA A 105 10.57 -15.36 -4.62
N ASP A 106 11.00 -16.16 -5.61
CA ASP A 106 10.12 -16.75 -6.62
C ASP A 106 9.07 -17.68 -5.99
N THR A 107 9.51 -18.56 -5.07
CA THR A 107 8.61 -19.48 -4.36
C THR A 107 7.54 -18.76 -3.57
N ILE A 108 7.91 -17.68 -2.88
CA ILE A 108 6.98 -16.82 -2.12
C ILE A 108 5.98 -16.13 -3.05
N ALA A 109 6.46 -15.55 -4.14
CA ALA A 109 5.62 -14.85 -5.11
C ALA A 109 4.62 -15.80 -5.79
N ASP A 110 5.07 -17.01 -6.18
CA ASP A 110 4.20 -18.02 -6.77
C ASP A 110 3.09 -18.47 -5.81
N ALA A 111 3.43 -18.75 -4.56
CA ALA A 111 2.46 -19.12 -3.54
C ALA A 111 1.44 -18.01 -3.23
N ALA A 112 1.90 -16.75 -3.25
CA ALA A 112 1.03 -15.60 -3.08
C ALA A 112 0.05 -15.44 -4.25
N ARG A 113 0.49 -15.60 -5.50
CA ARG A 113 -0.37 -15.57 -6.70
C ARG A 113 -1.41 -16.68 -6.68
N ASP A 114 -1.00 -17.91 -6.33
CA ASP A 114 -1.91 -19.04 -6.20
C ASP A 114 -2.97 -18.83 -5.12
N ALA A 115 -2.61 -18.23 -3.99
CA ALA A 115 -3.54 -17.89 -2.92
C ALA A 115 -4.50 -16.79 -3.36
N LEU A 116 -4.00 -15.73 -4.03
CA LEU A 116 -4.82 -14.64 -4.54
C LEU A 116 -5.91 -15.15 -5.50
N ALA A 117 -5.55 -16.02 -6.45
CA ALA A 117 -6.49 -16.61 -7.40
C ALA A 117 -7.64 -17.39 -6.73
N LYS A 118 -7.45 -17.83 -5.49
CA LYS A 118 -8.46 -18.59 -4.72
C LYS A 118 -9.34 -17.71 -3.84
N THR A 119 -9.01 -16.44 -3.64
CA THR A 119 -9.77 -15.53 -2.76
C THR A 119 -11.25 -15.41 -3.12
N PRO A 120 -11.67 -15.40 -4.41
CA PRO A 120 -13.09 -15.36 -4.76
C PRO A 120 -13.89 -16.59 -4.27
N SER A 121 -13.24 -17.77 -4.16
CA SER A 121 -13.90 -18.97 -3.65
C SER A 121 -14.02 -19.01 -2.12
N GLN A 122 -13.31 -18.14 -1.41
CA GLN A 122 -13.21 -18.12 0.05
C GLN A 122 -14.06 -17.02 0.68
N LEU A 123 -14.35 -15.94 -0.05
CA LEU A 123 -15.13 -14.81 0.44
C LEU A 123 -16.35 -14.57 -0.45
N PRO A 124 -17.59 -14.75 0.06
CA PRO A 124 -18.81 -14.64 -0.76
C PRO A 124 -18.94 -13.30 -1.49
N ALA A 125 -18.51 -12.19 -0.89
CA ALA A 125 -18.55 -10.88 -1.54
C ALA A 125 -17.66 -10.84 -2.81
N LEU A 126 -16.45 -11.41 -2.76
CA LEU A 126 -15.55 -11.51 -3.90
C LEU A 126 -16.09 -12.47 -4.98
N GLN A 127 -16.70 -13.56 -4.55
CA GLN A 127 -17.34 -14.52 -5.46
C GLN A 127 -18.49 -13.88 -6.24
N GLN A 128 -19.35 -13.11 -5.54
CA GLN A 128 -20.48 -12.40 -6.18
C GLN A 128 -19.99 -11.31 -7.14
N ALA A 129 -18.92 -10.62 -6.77
CA ALA A 129 -18.31 -9.58 -7.59
C ALA A 129 -17.47 -10.14 -8.75
N GLY A 130 -17.06 -11.42 -8.71
CA GLY A 130 -16.21 -12.02 -9.73
C GLY A 130 -14.77 -11.51 -9.71
N VAL A 131 -14.29 -11.01 -8.56
CA VAL A 131 -12.98 -10.35 -8.43
C VAL A 131 -12.13 -11.02 -7.35
N VAL A 132 -10.81 -10.81 -7.41
CA VAL A 132 -9.87 -11.18 -6.35
C VAL A 132 -9.81 -10.12 -5.26
N ASP A 133 -9.25 -10.45 -4.09
CA ASP A 133 -9.02 -9.48 -3.02
C ASP A 133 -8.01 -8.39 -3.45
N ALA A 134 -8.44 -7.13 -3.42
CA ALA A 134 -7.62 -6.00 -3.86
C ALA A 134 -6.37 -5.79 -2.97
N GLY A 135 -6.49 -6.02 -1.66
CA GLY A 135 -5.36 -5.97 -0.73
C GLY A 135 -4.34 -7.06 -1.00
N GLY A 136 -4.83 -8.29 -1.24
CA GLY A 136 -4.02 -9.43 -1.67
C GLY A 136 -3.33 -9.20 -3.00
N ALA A 137 -4.03 -8.59 -3.97
CA ALA A 137 -3.43 -8.21 -5.25
C ALA A 137 -2.27 -7.22 -5.07
N GLY A 138 -2.44 -6.20 -4.23
CA GLY A 138 -1.37 -5.27 -3.89
C GLY A 138 -0.16 -5.93 -3.23
N LEU A 139 -0.38 -6.93 -2.37
CA LEU A 139 0.70 -7.70 -1.75
C LEU A 139 1.43 -8.55 -2.79
N VAL A 140 0.71 -9.20 -3.71
CA VAL A 140 1.32 -9.99 -4.80
C VAL A 140 2.21 -9.11 -5.67
N ILE A 141 1.74 -7.93 -6.08
CA ILE A 141 2.55 -6.97 -6.87
C ILE A 141 3.85 -6.63 -6.14
N LEU A 142 3.79 -6.42 -4.83
CA LEU A 142 4.98 -6.12 -4.04
C LEU A 142 5.95 -7.30 -3.99
N LEU A 143 5.46 -8.52 -3.80
CA LEU A 143 6.28 -9.74 -3.75
C LEU A 143 6.88 -10.05 -5.12
N ASP A 144 6.13 -9.87 -6.21
CA ASP A 144 6.62 -10.01 -7.58
C ASP A 144 7.75 -9.00 -7.87
N ALA A 145 7.55 -7.74 -7.51
CA ALA A 145 8.56 -6.70 -7.70
C ALA A 145 9.85 -6.99 -6.89
N LEU A 146 9.72 -7.55 -5.67
CA LEU A 146 10.87 -7.97 -4.87
C LEU A 146 11.58 -9.17 -5.50
N ALA A 147 10.84 -10.16 -6.01
CA ALA A 147 11.42 -11.32 -6.70
C ALA A 147 12.16 -10.92 -7.97
N ASP A 148 11.61 -10.00 -8.75
CA ASP A 148 12.23 -9.47 -9.95
C ASP A 148 13.50 -8.67 -9.62
N GLU A 149 13.48 -7.82 -8.60
CA GLU A 149 14.65 -7.04 -8.17
C GLU A 149 15.79 -7.95 -7.71
N VAL A 150 15.49 -8.94 -6.85
CA VAL A 150 16.50 -9.88 -6.32
C VAL A 150 17.07 -10.75 -7.44
N SER A 151 16.25 -11.18 -8.39
CA SER A 151 16.68 -12.01 -9.53
C SER A 151 17.28 -11.20 -10.68
N GLY A 152 17.28 -9.86 -10.61
CA GLY A 152 17.76 -8.98 -11.68
C GLY A 152 16.91 -9.06 -12.97
N ARG A 153 15.66 -9.46 -12.85
CA ARG A 153 14.69 -9.50 -13.96
C ARG A 153 14.02 -8.15 -14.15
N ALA A 154 13.54 -7.88 -15.36
CA ALA A 154 12.65 -6.74 -15.59
C ALA A 154 11.25 -7.07 -15.07
N ALA A 155 10.64 -6.15 -14.31
CA ALA A 155 9.31 -6.33 -13.78
C ALA A 155 8.29 -6.62 -14.91
N ALA A 156 7.49 -7.68 -14.72
CA ALA A 156 6.41 -8.02 -15.64
C ALA A 156 5.15 -7.20 -15.31
N PRO A 157 4.36 -6.78 -16.33
CA PRO A 157 3.07 -6.11 -16.09
C PRO A 157 2.11 -7.05 -15.37
N VAL A 158 1.48 -6.56 -14.29
CA VAL A 158 0.41 -7.30 -13.60
C VAL A 158 -0.93 -6.86 -14.15
N ASP A 159 -1.72 -7.79 -14.69
CA ASP A 159 -3.07 -7.53 -15.17
C ASP A 159 -4.05 -7.52 -13.99
N LEU A 160 -4.61 -6.34 -13.69
CA LEU A 160 -5.58 -6.12 -12.62
C LEU A 160 -6.96 -5.79 -13.22
N HIS A 161 -7.59 -6.75 -13.90
CA HIS A 161 -8.99 -6.56 -14.33
C HIS A 161 -9.94 -6.78 -13.14
N VAL A 162 -10.72 -5.74 -12.81
CA VAL A 162 -11.73 -5.74 -11.74
C VAL A 162 -13.01 -5.10 -12.27
N ASP A 163 -14.03 -5.91 -12.55
CA ASP A 163 -15.39 -5.45 -12.83
C ASP A 163 -16.34 -5.93 -11.72
N ALA A 164 -17.02 -5.02 -11.01
CA ALA A 164 -18.09 -5.39 -10.06
C ALA A 164 -19.13 -4.30 -9.81
N PRO A 165 -20.43 -4.61 -9.69
CA PRO A 165 -21.48 -3.68 -9.28
C PRO A 165 -21.74 -3.72 -7.76
N HIS A 166 -21.96 -2.57 -7.14
CA HIS A 166 -22.27 -2.42 -5.72
C HIS A 166 -23.62 -1.76 -5.41
N VAL A 167 -24.19 -2.13 -4.24
CA VAL A 167 -25.39 -1.51 -3.65
C VAL A 167 -24.98 -0.75 -2.38
N ALA A 168 -25.44 0.49 -2.27
CA ALA A 168 -24.92 1.51 -1.36
C ALA A 168 -25.47 1.50 0.07
N THR A 169 -24.56 1.44 1.04
CA THR A 169 -24.73 2.09 2.36
C THR A 169 -23.52 3.01 2.55
N VAL A 170 -23.74 4.29 2.84
CA VAL A 170 -22.66 5.26 3.04
C VAL A 170 -21.90 4.91 4.32
N GLU A 171 -20.86 4.11 4.17
CA GLU A 171 -19.89 3.86 5.24
C GLU A 171 -18.80 4.93 5.22
N MET A 172 -18.26 5.24 6.38
CA MET A 172 -17.15 6.15 6.54
C MET A 172 -15.93 5.42 7.10
N GLU A 173 -14.78 5.71 6.56
CA GLU A 173 -13.50 5.31 7.13
C GLU A 173 -13.11 6.30 8.21
N VAL A 174 -12.85 5.81 9.43
CA VAL A 174 -12.31 6.60 10.52
C VAL A 174 -10.91 6.12 10.84
N MET A 175 -9.95 7.02 10.76
CA MET A 175 -8.58 6.78 11.15
C MET A 175 -8.11 7.79 12.19
N TYR A 176 -7.33 7.35 13.16
CA TYR A 176 -6.66 8.24 14.10
C TYR A 176 -5.45 7.57 14.76
N LEU A 177 -4.55 8.39 15.30
CA LEU A 177 -3.49 7.93 16.19
C LEU A 177 -3.94 8.08 17.64
N ILE A 178 -3.58 7.10 18.47
CA ILE A 178 -3.83 7.15 19.91
C ILE A 178 -2.63 6.58 20.66
N SER A 179 -2.26 7.22 21.77
CA SER A 179 -1.22 6.71 22.67
C SER A 179 -1.87 5.90 23.78
N LEU A 180 -1.49 4.63 23.90
CA LEU A 180 -2.01 3.70 24.92
C LEU A 180 -0.90 3.23 25.85
N ALA A 181 -1.25 2.96 27.09
CA ALA A 181 -0.28 2.64 28.12
C ALA A 181 0.29 1.22 27.98
N ASP A 182 -0.53 0.25 27.58
CA ASP A 182 -0.16 -1.15 27.52
C ASP A 182 -1.08 -1.95 26.57
N THR A 183 -0.78 -3.22 26.40
CA THR A 183 -1.58 -4.15 25.58
C THR A 183 -2.99 -4.39 26.10
N GLN A 184 -3.21 -4.25 27.41
CA GLN A 184 -4.54 -4.40 27.99
C GLN A 184 -5.45 -3.23 27.56
N ALA A 185 -4.91 -2.01 27.49
CA ALA A 185 -5.62 -0.85 26.97
C ALA A 185 -5.96 -1.01 25.47
N VAL A 186 -5.08 -1.65 24.68
CA VAL A 186 -5.36 -1.98 23.26
C VAL A 186 -6.55 -2.94 23.14
N GLU A 187 -6.57 -4.02 23.93
CA GLU A 187 -7.65 -4.99 23.88
C GLU A 187 -8.98 -4.38 24.37
N ALA A 188 -8.96 -3.57 25.42
CA ALA A 188 -10.14 -2.88 25.91
C ALA A 188 -10.69 -1.88 24.86
N LEU A 189 -9.80 -1.14 24.17
CA LEU A 189 -10.20 -0.28 23.05
C LEU A 189 -10.80 -1.11 21.90
N ARG A 190 -10.21 -2.25 21.57
CA ARG A 190 -10.70 -3.17 20.55
C ARG A 190 -12.12 -3.66 20.86
N GLU A 191 -12.34 -4.13 22.09
CA GLU A 191 -13.65 -4.57 22.56
C GLU A 191 -14.70 -3.46 22.48
N ARG A 192 -14.30 -2.23 22.78
CA ARG A 192 -15.18 -1.05 22.77
C ARG A 192 -15.55 -0.60 21.34
N LEU A 193 -14.61 -0.72 20.39
CA LEU A 193 -14.82 -0.29 19.00
C LEU A 193 -15.48 -1.35 18.13
N ASN A 194 -15.29 -2.64 18.43
CA ASN A 194 -15.78 -3.75 17.61
C ASN A 194 -17.29 -3.70 17.29
N PRO A 195 -18.19 -3.30 18.23
CA PRO A 195 -19.61 -3.17 17.93
C PRO A 195 -19.98 -1.90 17.13
N LEU A 196 -19.07 -0.94 16.97
CA LEU A 196 -19.32 0.35 16.33
C LEU A 196 -19.05 0.36 14.82
N GLY A 197 -18.49 -0.74 14.27
CA GLY A 197 -18.21 -0.83 12.84
C GLY A 197 -17.59 -2.15 12.44
N ASN A 198 -17.12 -2.19 11.21
CA ASN A 198 -16.41 -3.35 10.64
C ASN A 198 -14.98 -2.97 10.24
N SER A 199 -14.21 -3.94 9.75
CA SER A 199 -12.83 -3.72 9.30
C SER A 199 -11.91 -3.06 10.34
N LEU A 200 -12.18 -3.28 11.64
CA LEU A 200 -11.37 -2.69 12.71
C LEU A 200 -9.95 -3.25 12.71
N ILE A 201 -8.99 -2.35 12.58
CA ILE A 201 -7.56 -2.64 12.71
C ILE A 201 -6.97 -1.68 13.75
N ILE A 202 -6.22 -2.23 14.72
CA ILE A 202 -5.43 -1.46 15.68
C ILE A 202 -3.99 -1.94 15.52
N ALA A 203 -3.14 -1.09 14.98
CA ALA A 203 -1.75 -1.41 14.68
C ALA A 203 -0.81 -0.37 15.29
N GLY A 204 0.20 -0.81 15.99
CA GLY A 204 1.14 0.08 16.67
C GLY A 204 2.57 -0.39 16.61
N ASP A 205 3.47 0.54 16.93
CA ASP A 205 4.87 0.26 17.20
C ASP A 205 5.03 0.14 18.73
N ALA A 206 5.31 -1.06 19.19
CA ALA A 206 5.62 -1.34 20.60
C ALA A 206 7.07 -0.91 20.95
N GLY A 207 7.50 0.24 20.43
CA GLY A 207 8.79 0.82 20.74
C GLY A 207 9.00 1.06 22.25
N ASN A 208 10.25 1.25 22.68
CA ASN A 208 10.68 1.44 24.09
C ASN A 208 10.20 2.76 24.75
N ALA A 209 9.07 3.31 24.32
CA ALA A 209 8.47 4.50 24.91
C ALA A 209 7.52 4.12 26.07
N GLU A 210 7.42 5.00 27.08
CA GLU A 210 6.49 4.83 28.21
C GLU A 210 5.02 4.71 27.76
N THR A 211 4.71 5.13 26.52
CA THR A 211 3.43 4.94 25.84
C THR A 211 3.66 4.57 24.37
N ALA A 212 3.05 3.48 23.93
CA ALA A 212 3.11 3.08 22.51
C ALA A 212 2.03 3.84 21.71
N GLN A 213 2.37 4.25 20.50
CA GLN A 213 1.45 4.93 19.59
C GLN A 213 0.81 3.91 18.63
N TYR A 214 -0.51 3.93 18.57
CA TYR A 214 -1.31 3.04 17.74
C TYR A 214 -2.09 3.81 16.69
N MET A 215 -2.11 3.29 15.47
CA MET A 215 -3.04 3.67 14.41
C MET A 215 -4.30 2.84 14.57
N VAL A 216 -5.43 3.50 14.66
CA VAL A 216 -6.75 2.88 14.60
C VAL A 216 -7.37 3.15 13.25
N HIS A 217 -7.97 2.14 12.66
CA HIS A 217 -8.73 2.19 11.44
C HIS A 217 -10.02 1.38 11.63
N ILE A 218 -11.16 1.95 11.26
CA ILE A 218 -12.48 1.29 11.33
C ILE A 218 -13.42 1.85 10.27
N HIS A 219 -14.20 0.99 9.65
CA HIS A 219 -15.33 1.38 8.80
C HIS A 219 -16.61 1.44 9.63
N THR A 220 -17.35 2.54 9.56
CA THR A 220 -18.52 2.78 10.38
C THR A 220 -19.54 3.71 9.71
N VAL A 221 -20.79 3.57 10.09
CA VAL A 221 -21.84 4.55 9.78
C VAL A 221 -21.98 5.62 10.88
N GLU A 222 -21.29 5.45 12.01
CA GLU A 222 -21.35 6.34 13.18
C GLU A 222 -19.97 6.84 13.60
N PRO A 223 -19.28 7.66 12.78
CA PRO A 223 -17.90 8.09 13.05
C PRO A 223 -17.74 8.86 14.37
N GLY A 224 -18.77 9.59 14.79
CA GLY A 224 -18.78 10.29 16.07
C GLY A 224 -18.66 9.33 17.26
N ALA A 225 -19.42 8.25 17.27
CA ALA A 225 -19.39 7.24 18.33
C ALA A 225 -18.02 6.56 18.45
N VAL A 226 -17.33 6.34 17.32
CA VAL A 226 -15.96 5.80 17.29
C VAL A 226 -14.97 6.74 17.97
N ILE A 227 -15.05 8.03 17.70
CA ILE A 227 -14.16 9.03 18.32
C ILE A 227 -14.46 9.20 19.81
N GLU A 228 -15.75 9.26 20.17
CA GLU A 228 -16.17 9.35 21.58
C GLU A 228 -15.70 8.14 22.40
N ALA A 229 -15.84 6.94 21.84
CA ALA A 229 -15.36 5.72 22.49
C ALA A 229 -13.83 5.73 22.70
N ALA A 230 -13.06 6.31 21.80
CA ALA A 230 -11.61 6.41 21.92
C ALA A 230 -11.17 7.36 23.05
N LEU A 231 -11.96 8.40 23.34
CA LEU A 231 -11.62 9.38 24.41
C LEU A 231 -11.56 8.76 25.81
N ASP A 232 -12.20 7.63 26.03
CA ASP A 232 -12.15 6.89 27.31
C ASP A 232 -10.76 6.24 27.54
N PHE A 233 -9.97 6.04 26.48
CA PHE A 233 -8.67 5.36 26.52
C PHE A 233 -7.48 6.30 26.32
N GLY A 234 -7.71 7.44 25.70
CA GLY A 234 -6.69 8.42 25.42
C GLY A 234 -7.20 9.51 24.50
N ARG A 235 -6.31 10.43 24.12
CA ARG A 235 -6.66 11.50 23.18
C ARG A 235 -6.38 11.04 21.75
N PRO A 236 -7.41 10.88 20.87
CA PRO A 236 -7.20 10.65 19.47
C PRO A 236 -6.53 11.87 18.81
N GLU A 237 -5.52 11.61 18.00
CA GLU A 237 -4.79 12.63 17.24
C GLU A 237 -4.83 12.31 15.75
N ARG A 238 -4.68 13.33 14.90
CA ARG A 238 -4.68 13.19 13.44
C ARG A 238 -5.91 12.45 12.94
N ILE A 239 -7.07 12.76 13.51
CA ILE A 239 -8.35 12.17 13.13
C ILE A 239 -8.61 12.50 11.67
N ARG A 240 -8.94 11.46 10.90
CA ARG A 240 -9.40 11.53 9.53
C ARG A 240 -10.71 10.76 9.44
N ILE A 241 -11.70 11.36 8.82
CA ILE A 241 -12.98 10.74 8.51
C ILE A 241 -13.21 10.99 7.03
N GLU A 242 -13.27 9.90 6.27
CA GLU A 242 -13.48 9.96 4.82
C GLU A 242 -14.72 9.11 4.50
N VAL A 243 -15.57 9.60 3.61
CA VAL A 243 -16.66 8.80 3.07
C VAL A 243 -16.01 7.71 2.23
N LEU A 244 -16.36 6.46 2.46
CA LEU A 244 -16.01 5.39 1.55
C LEU A 244 -16.89 5.58 0.32
N ASP A 245 -16.36 6.32 -0.65
CA ASP A 245 -17.05 6.54 -1.91
C ASP A 245 -17.30 5.16 -2.53
N GLU A 246 -18.58 4.87 -2.74
CA GLU A 246 -18.91 3.88 -3.75
C GLU A 246 -18.29 4.32 -5.05
N PRO A 247 -17.65 3.41 -5.80
CA PRO A 247 -17.31 3.74 -7.15
C PRO A 247 -18.60 4.16 -7.84
N GLU A 248 -18.71 5.44 -8.21
CA GLU A 248 -19.82 5.93 -9.01
C GLU A 248 -19.91 5.03 -10.24
N THR A 249 -20.82 4.09 -10.23
CA THR A 249 -21.22 3.34 -11.41
C THR A 249 -22.08 4.26 -12.26
N THR A 250 -21.45 5.25 -12.88
CA THR A 250 -22.04 5.87 -14.07
C THR A 250 -21.85 4.89 -15.22
N PRO A 251 -22.94 4.31 -15.74
CA PRO A 251 -22.83 3.48 -16.93
C PRO A 251 -22.38 4.40 -18.06
N ASP A 252 -21.28 4.03 -18.72
CA ASP A 252 -20.72 4.67 -19.92
C ASP A 252 -19.92 5.98 -19.76
N SER A 253 -19.38 6.35 -18.62
CA SER A 253 -18.41 7.44 -18.61
C SER A 253 -17.02 6.92 -19.03
N THR A 254 -16.52 7.44 -20.14
CA THR A 254 -15.15 7.14 -20.61
C THR A 254 -14.16 7.88 -19.71
N ARG A 255 -13.56 7.17 -18.77
CA ARG A 255 -12.54 7.72 -17.86
C ARG A 255 -11.15 7.47 -18.44
N ILE A 256 -10.34 8.51 -18.55
CA ILE A 256 -8.95 8.42 -19.01
C ILE A 256 -8.00 8.81 -17.88
N LEU A 257 -7.02 7.95 -17.63
CA LEU A 257 -5.92 8.18 -16.69
C LEU A 257 -4.69 8.70 -17.45
N ILE A 258 -4.14 9.81 -17.02
CA ILE A 258 -2.89 10.37 -17.54
C ILE A 258 -1.88 10.41 -16.39
N ALA A 259 -0.73 9.76 -16.57
CA ALA A 259 0.34 9.76 -15.59
C ALA A 259 1.61 10.41 -16.14
N VAL A 260 2.20 11.31 -15.35
CA VAL A 260 3.52 11.88 -15.66
C VAL A 260 4.58 10.99 -15.03
N VAL A 261 5.40 10.35 -15.84
CA VAL A 261 6.42 9.37 -15.39
C VAL A 261 7.69 9.49 -16.21
N PRO A 262 8.86 9.17 -15.64
CA PRO A 262 10.11 9.08 -16.41
C PRO A 262 10.03 8.03 -17.51
N ASP A 263 10.82 8.18 -18.58
CA ASP A 263 10.99 7.13 -19.57
C ASP A 263 11.59 5.87 -18.93
N GLY A 264 11.06 4.71 -19.31
CA GLY A 264 11.53 3.44 -18.80
C GLY A 264 10.39 2.46 -18.48
N PRO A 265 10.67 1.39 -17.73
CA PRO A 265 9.70 0.32 -17.45
C PRO A 265 8.38 0.79 -16.83
N LEU A 266 8.41 1.87 -16.06
CA LEU A 266 7.19 2.44 -15.46
C LEU A 266 6.28 3.10 -16.52
N ASN A 267 6.87 3.75 -17.53
CA ASN A 267 6.12 4.31 -18.64
C ASN A 267 5.42 3.19 -19.45
N ASP A 268 6.15 2.10 -19.72
CA ASP A 268 5.64 0.95 -20.45
C ASP A 268 4.50 0.26 -19.67
N LEU A 269 4.65 0.15 -18.34
CA LEU A 269 3.64 -0.41 -17.46
C LEU A 269 2.33 0.41 -17.49
N ILE A 270 2.44 1.72 -17.35
CA ILE A 270 1.28 2.62 -17.35
C ILE A 270 0.59 2.59 -18.70
N THR A 271 1.35 2.59 -19.79
CA THR A 271 0.80 2.52 -21.14
C THR A 271 0.11 1.18 -21.42
N SER A 272 0.68 0.07 -20.94
CA SER A 272 0.09 -1.26 -21.08
C SER A 272 -1.20 -1.45 -20.27
N SER A 273 -1.39 -0.68 -19.19
CA SER A 273 -2.62 -0.65 -18.41
C SER A 273 -3.76 0.17 -19.03
N GLY A 274 -3.56 0.71 -20.25
CA GLY A 274 -4.54 1.54 -20.95
C GLY A 274 -4.53 3.02 -20.53
N ALA A 275 -3.63 3.43 -19.65
CA ALA A 275 -3.44 4.83 -19.28
C ALA A 275 -2.48 5.55 -20.25
N ILE A 276 -2.55 6.87 -20.28
CA ILE A 276 -1.64 7.69 -21.08
C ILE A 276 -0.44 8.09 -20.23
N ALA A 277 0.74 7.59 -20.58
CA ALA A 277 1.98 8.02 -19.95
C ALA A 277 2.57 9.25 -20.68
N ILE A 278 3.06 10.21 -19.91
CA ILE A 278 3.76 11.40 -20.41
C ILE A 278 5.11 11.46 -19.72
N SER A 279 6.19 11.38 -20.51
CA SER A 279 7.54 11.50 -19.98
C SER A 279 8.08 12.92 -20.16
N PRO A 280 8.85 13.42 -19.16
CA PRO A 280 9.60 14.66 -19.32
C PRO A 280 10.58 14.51 -20.51
N THR A 281 10.56 15.46 -21.43
CA THR A 281 11.52 15.46 -22.55
C THR A 281 12.92 15.70 -21.97
N PRO A 282 13.95 14.90 -22.34
CA PRO A 282 15.31 15.20 -21.91
C PRO A 282 15.75 16.56 -22.46
N ALA A 283 16.36 17.38 -21.58
CA ALA A 283 16.78 18.73 -21.90
C ALA A 283 17.73 18.78 -23.12
N PRO A 284 17.56 19.72 -24.07
CA PRO A 284 18.44 19.85 -25.23
C PRO A 284 19.86 20.20 -24.84
N THR A 285 20.82 19.75 -25.61
CA THR A 285 22.29 19.89 -25.46
C THR A 285 22.77 21.36 -25.31
N PRO A 286 23.92 21.62 -24.69
CA PRO A 286 24.25 22.86 -23.97
C PRO A 286 24.73 24.02 -24.86
N THR A 287 23.93 25.07 -25.00
CA THR A 287 24.36 26.38 -25.55
C THR A 287 23.78 27.62 -24.87
N SER A 288 23.13 27.56 -23.72
CA SER A 288 22.56 28.70 -22.96
C SER A 288 22.77 28.54 -21.45
N THR A 289 22.60 29.61 -20.65
CA THR A 289 22.85 29.64 -19.21
C THR A 289 21.93 28.73 -18.41
N PRO A 290 22.37 28.13 -17.27
CA PRO A 290 21.66 27.05 -16.57
C PRO A 290 20.30 27.43 -16.01
N THR A 291 20.10 28.70 -15.66
CA THR A 291 18.89 29.17 -14.94
C THR A 291 17.71 29.42 -15.89
N ASP A 292 17.95 29.88 -17.10
CA ASP A 292 16.86 30.14 -18.08
C ASP A 292 16.37 28.87 -18.75
N ARG A 293 17.19 27.83 -18.76
CA ARG A 293 16.90 26.53 -19.39
C ARG A 293 15.96 25.65 -18.61
N ALA A 294 16.11 25.61 -17.27
CA ALA A 294 15.24 24.82 -16.41
C ALA A 294 13.80 25.35 -16.51
N ALA A 295 13.64 26.67 -16.43
CA ALA A 295 12.32 27.30 -16.50
C ALA A 295 11.62 27.12 -17.88
N ILE A 296 12.38 27.16 -18.99
CA ILE A 296 11.81 26.93 -20.34
C ILE A 296 11.44 25.47 -20.57
N ALA A 297 12.29 24.53 -20.12
CA ALA A 297 12.02 23.10 -20.22
C ALA A 297 10.82 22.68 -19.37
N ASP A 298 10.70 23.23 -18.16
CA ASP A 298 9.55 23.01 -17.28
C ASP A 298 8.24 23.56 -17.87
N GLN A 299 8.29 24.74 -18.52
CA GLN A 299 7.14 25.35 -19.18
C GLN A 299 6.71 24.55 -20.42
N GLU A 300 7.63 24.18 -21.30
CA GLU A 300 7.33 23.34 -22.47
C GLU A 300 6.78 21.96 -22.09
N PHE A 301 7.28 21.41 -20.99
CA PHE A 301 6.79 20.14 -20.48
C PHE A 301 5.38 20.30 -19.91
N ALA A 302 5.10 21.32 -19.09
CA ALA A 302 3.79 21.61 -18.57
C ALA A 302 2.76 21.83 -19.70
N ASP A 303 3.12 22.59 -20.73
CA ASP A 303 2.27 22.82 -21.91
C ASP A 303 1.97 21.54 -22.69
N ASN A 304 2.93 20.60 -22.77
CA ASN A 304 2.73 19.26 -23.37
C ASN A 304 1.75 18.41 -22.55
N VAL A 305 1.90 18.41 -21.21
CA VAL A 305 0.98 17.70 -20.30
C VAL A 305 -0.43 18.23 -20.44
N VAL A 306 -0.60 19.57 -20.38
CA VAL A 306 -1.89 20.23 -20.56
C VAL A 306 -2.49 19.94 -21.95
N THR A 307 -1.70 19.99 -23.01
CA THR A 307 -2.17 19.73 -24.37
C THR A 307 -2.66 18.28 -24.52
N LYS A 308 -1.93 17.31 -23.98
CA LYS A 308 -2.35 15.90 -24.02
C LYS A 308 -3.59 15.65 -23.17
N ALA A 309 -3.67 16.27 -21.97
CA ALA A 309 -4.86 16.22 -21.13
C ALA A 309 -6.10 16.79 -21.85
N LEU A 310 -5.98 17.99 -22.44
CA LEU A 310 -7.04 18.62 -23.20
C LEU A 310 -7.46 17.81 -24.45
N THR A 311 -6.51 17.11 -25.07
CA THR A 311 -6.81 16.23 -26.22
C THR A 311 -7.56 14.98 -25.77
N ALA A 312 -7.18 14.40 -24.63
CA ALA A 312 -7.85 13.25 -24.03
C ALA A 312 -9.30 13.62 -23.59
N MET A 313 -9.51 14.82 -23.04
CA MET A 313 -10.84 15.31 -22.64
C MET A 313 -11.85 15.34 -23.80
N ARG A 314 -11.42 15.43 -25.06
CA ARG A 314 -12.35 15.44 -26.21
C ARG A 314 -13.05 14.11 -26.45
N GLY A 315 -12.57 13.03 -25.85
CA GLY A 315 -13.13 11.68 -25.99
C GLY A 315 -13.48 11.03 -24.66
N ALA A 316 -13.41 11.76 -23.55
CA ALA A 316 -13.66 11.24 -22.22
C ALA A 316 -14.56 12.18 -21.41
N ASP A 317 -15.38 11.60 -20.56
CA ASP A 317 -16.23 12.36 -19.63
C ASP A 317 -15.43 12.78 -18.39
N GLU A 318 -14.36 12.06 -18.06
CA GLU A 318 -13.48 12.36 -16.94
C GLU A 318 -12.02 12.08 -17.28
N VAL A 319 -11.11 12.95 -16.85
CA VAL A 319 -9.66 12.76 -16.97
C VAL A 319 -9.03 12.91 -15.60
N ILE A 320 -8.30 11.86 -15.18
CA ILE A 320 -7.52 11.85 -13.95
C ILE A 320 -6.06 12.07 -14.30
N LEU A 321 -5.45 13.15 -13.78
CA LEU A 321 -4.03 13.44 -13.95
C LEU A 321 -3.24 13.07 -12.70
N LEU A 322 -2.21 12.23 -12.86
CA LEU A 322 -1.26 11.87 -11.82
C LEU A 322 0.08 12.55 -12.10
N PRO A 323 0.37 13.71 -11.45
CA PRO A 323 1.59 14.48 -11.72
C PRO A 323 2.86 13.84 -11.15
N ASN A 324 2.75 12.92 -10.19
CA ASN A 324 3.85 12.17 -9.55
C ASN A 324 5.04 13.04 -9.08
N GLY A 325 4.77 14.30 -8.70
CA GLY A 325 5.80 15.24 -8.24
C GLY A 325 6.74 15.76 -9.34
N LEU A 326 6.44 15.46 -10.59
CA LEU A 326 7.23 15.92 -11.76
C LEU A 326 6.66 17.20 -12.39
N VAL A 327 5.50 17.65 -11.93
CA VAL A 327 4.87 18.93 -12.30
C VAL A 327 4.54 19.66 -11.00
N SER A 328 4.96 20.92 -10.87
CA SER A 328 4.53 21.79 -9.77
C SER A 328 3.13 22.32 -10.05
N ASP A 329 2.36 22.55 -9.00
CA ASP A 329 1.03 23.17 -9.04
C ASP A 329 1.04 24.54 -9.68
#